data_c47135c5f5a10b0b5916455beb51ce8e
#
_entry.id   c47135c5f5a10b0b5916455beb51ce8e
#
_cell.length_a   1.000
_cell.length_b   1.000
_cell.length_c   1.000
_cell.angle_alpha   90.00
_cell.angle_beta   90.00
_cell.angle_gamma   90.00
#
_symmetry.space_group_name_H-M   'P 1'
#
loop_
_entity.id
_entity.type
_entity.pdbx_description
1 polymer ?
#
loop_
_entity_poly.entity_id
_entity_poly.type
_entity_poly.pdbx_seq_one_letter_code
_entity_poly.pdbx_strand_id
1 'polypeptide(L)'
;MTFKKVMLLLTENTDQQIVSQTVQLCKKLKGNLFVLFTIEPHKISRLSSLTHQKAEVVHRKIEEEGWRLLYHVEDEAVEKGVWTSLHLENGQATNVLKRYIKAYEIDVVIVKRKDETKKLFVSSPIPVIGL
;
A
#
# COMPACT_ATOMS: atom_id res chain seq x y z
N MET A 1 19.25 3.70 -14.23
CA MET A 1 18.58 3.58 -12.93
C MET A 1 17.87 2.24 -12.84
N THR A 2 18.11 1.50 -11.79
CA THR A 2 17.51 0.19 -11.60
C THR A 2 16.40 0.28 -10.56
N PHE A 3 15.18 -0.07 -10.92
CA PHE A 3 14.05 -0.14 -9.98
C PHE A 3 14.02 -1.54 -9.35
N LYS A 4 14.77 -1.73 -8.27
CA LYS A 4 14.83 -3.05 -7.60
C LYS A 4 13.93 -3.15 -6.39
N LYS A 5 13.56 -2.02 -5.78
CA LYS A 5 12.69 -1.98 -4.62
C LYS A 5 11.42 -1.25 -4.97
N VAL A 6 10.36 -2.01 -5.17
CA VAL A 6 9.05 -1.50 -5.59
C VAL A 6 8.10 -1.55 -4.39
N MET A 7 7.39 -0.47 -4.14
CA MET A 7 6.37 -0.44 -3.09
C MET A 7 4.98 -0.30 -3.71
N LEU A 8 4.08 -1.21 -3.34
CA LEU A 8 2.67 -1.10 -3.65
C LEU A 8 1.95 -0.53 -2.43
N LEU A 9 1.37 0.66 -2.59
CA LEU A 9 0.52 1.24 -1.55
C LEU A 9 -0.91 0.76 -1.78
N LEU A 10 -1.41 -0.04 -0.85
CA LEU A 10 -2.79 -0.54 -0.92
C LEU A 10 -3.76 0.54 -0.45
N THR A 11 -4.84 0.69 -1.19
CA THR A 11 -5.96 1.55 -0.85
C THR A 11 -7.24 0.73 -0.99
N GLU A 12 -8.36 1.28 -0.57
CA GLU A 12 -9.67 0.66 -0.76
C GLU A 12 -10.02 0.48 -2.24
N ASN A 13 -9.33 1.20 -3.13
CA ASN A 13 -9.55 1.16 -4.57
C ASN A 13 -8.61 0.21 -5.31
N THR A 14 -7.65 -0.39 -4.61
CA THR A 14 -6.72 -1.34 -5.22
C THR A 14 -7.47 -2.60 -5.60
N ASP A 15 -7.38 -2.99 -6.87
CA ASP A 15 -8.06 -4.17 -7.40
C ASP A 15 -7.07 -5.26 -7.80
N GLN A 16 -7.59 -6.42 -8.18
CA GLN A 16 -6.78 -7.57 -8.59
C GLN A 16 -5.89 -7.28 -9.79
N GLN A 17 -6.36 -6.47 -10.71
CA GLN A 17 -5.58 -6.12 -11.90
C GLN A 17 -4.29 -5.36 -11.53
N ILE A 18 -4.39 -4.42 -10.59
CA ILE A 18 -3.23 -3.66 -10.12
C ILE A 18 -2.25 -4.57 -9.39
N VAL A 19 -2.75 -5.46 -8.56
CA VAL A 19 -1.91 -6.43 -7.86
C VAL A 19 -1.14 -7.29 -8.86
N SER A 20 -1.83 -7.84 -9.86
CA SER A 20 -1.20 -8.67 -10.89
C SER A 20 -0.17 -7.90 -11.71
N GLN A 21 -0.50 -6.67 -12.12
CA GLN A 21 0.42 -5.82 -12.88
C GLN A 21 1.66 -5.47 -12.08
N THR A 22 1.50 -5.18 -10.78
CA THR A 22 2.62 -4.86 -9.89
C THR A 22 3.54 -6.05 -9.72
N VAL A 23 2.98 -7.23 -9.47
CA VAL A 23 3.76 -8.47 -9.32
C VAL A 23 4.51 -8.80 -10.60
N GLN A 24 3.86 -8.66 -11.77
CA GLN A 24 4.50 -8.90 -13.06
C GLN A 24 5.65 -7.91 -13.30
N LEU A 25 5.47 -6.64 -12.93
CA LEU A 25 6.52 -5.64 -13.06
C LEU A 25 7.73 -6.02 -12.21
N CYS A 26 7.51 -6.39 -10.95
CA CYS A 26 8.58 -6.82 -10.05
C CYS A 26 9.32 -8.03 -10.60
N LYS A 27 8.59 -8.98 -11.18
CA LYS A 27 9.20 -10.16 -11.79
C LYS A 27 10.11 -9.78 -12.96
N LYS A 28 9.64 -8.89 -13.84
CA LYS A 28 10.44 -8.41 -14.98
C LYS A 28 11.68 -7.65 -14.55
N LEU A 29 11.57 -6.83 -13.51
CA LEU A 29 12.67 -6.05 -12.98
C LEU A 29 13.62 -6.88 -12.11
N LYS A 30 13.26 -8.10 -11.75
CA LYS A 30 13.93 -8.92 -10.75
C LYS A 30 14.06 -8.18 -9.42
N GLY A 31 13.01 -7.43 -9.09
CA GLY A 31 12.97 -6.59 -7.90
C GLY A 31 12.23 -7.23 -6.75
N ASN A 32 12.30 -6.56 -5.61
CA ASN A 32 11.60 -6.94 -4.39
C ASN A 32 10.35 -6.08 -4.24
N LEU A 33 9.28 -6.69 -3.74
CA LEU A 33 8.00 -6.02 -3.54
C LEU A 33 7.76 -5.75 -2.06
N PHE A 34 7.58 -4.47 -1.73
CA PHE A 34 7.15 -4.02 -0.42
C PHE A 34 5.68 -3.61 -0.53
N VAL A 35 4.82 -4.17 0.31
CA VAL A 35 3.39 -3.86 0.28
C VAL A 35 3.03 -3.13 1.56
N LEU A 36 2.42 -1.97 1.43
CA LEU A 36 2.05 -1.12 2.57
C LEU A 36 0.55 -0.88 2.60
N PHE A 37 -0.05 -1.13 3.75
CA PHE A 37 -1.44 -0.75 4.04
C PHE A 37 -1.42 0.22 5.22
N THR A 38 -2.04 1.39 5.07
CA THR A 38 -2.10 2.41 6.11
C THR A 38 -3.52 2.54 6.66
N ILE A 39 -3.61 2.69 7.99
CA ILE A 39 -4.86 2.96 8.69
C ILE A 39 -4.81 4.40 9.17
N GLU A 40 -5.58 5.28 8.56
CA GLU A 40 -5.58 6.70 8.91
C GLU A 40 -6.52 6.98 10.08
N PRO A 41 -6.03 7.58 11.18
CA PRO A 41 -6.86 7.82 12.37
C PRO A 41 -8.13 8.64 12.11
N HIS A 42 -8.06 9.63 11.23
CA HIS A 42 -9.24 10.45 10.93
C HIS A 42 -10.34 9.64 10.21
N LYS A 43 -9.97 8.64 9.42
CA LYS A 43 -10.95 7.76 8.76
C LYS A 43 -11.66 6.88 9.80
N ILE A 44 -10.90 6.42 10.80
CA ILE A 44 -11.46 5.65 11.92
C ILE A 44 -12.49 6.49 12.68
N SER A 45 -12.15 7.73 13.03
CA SER A 45 -13.05 8.64 13.73
C SER A 45 -14.32 8.91 12.92
N ARG A 46 -14.18 9.16 11.62
CA ARG A 46 -15.31 9.41 10.74
C ARG A 46 -16.25 8.22 10.65
N LEU A 47 -15.69 7.03 10.43
CA LEU A 47 -16.48 5.80 10.33
C LEU A 47 -17.13 5.45 11.66
N SER A 48 -16.44 5.66 12.77
CA SER A 48 -16.98 5.46 14.11
C SER A 48 -18.23 6.33 14.33
N SER A 49 -18.16 7.60 13.93
CA SER A 49 -19.31 8.52 14.03
C SER A 49 -20.47 8.10 13.11
N LEU A 50 -20.17 7.71 11.87
CA LEU A 50 -21.19 7.36 10.89
C LEU A 50 -21.90 6.04 11.19
N THR A 51 -21.19 5.07 11.75
CA THR A 51 -21.72 3.73 12.01
C THR A 51 -22.20 3.54 13.45
N HIS A 52 -21.97 4.52 14.32
CA HIS A 52 -22.26 4.45 15.77
C HIS A 52 -21.56 3.28 16.45
N GLN A 53 -20.40 2.87 15.90
CA GLN A 53 -19.56 1.84 16.50
C GLN A 53 -18.37 2.50 17.21
N LYS A 54 -17.84 1.83 18.24
CA LYS A 54 -16.65 2.30 18.94
C LYS A 54 -15.45 2.33 17.97
N ALA A 55 -14.58 3.33 18.15
CA ALA A 55 -13.39 3.48 17.30
C ALA A 55 -12.51 2.21 17.33
N GLU A 56 -12.40 1.54 18.48
CA GLU A 56 -11.65 0.29 18.61
C GLU A 56 -12.20 -0.83 17.70
N VAL A 57 -13.54 -0.92 17.61
CA VAL A 57 -14.22 -1.92 16.77
C VAL A 57 -13.95 -1.62 15.30
N VAL A 58 -14.08 -0.35 14.90
CA VAL A 58 -13.83 0.07 13.52
C VAL A 58 -12.37 -0.18 13.14
N HIS A 59 -11.45 0.19 14.00
CA HIS A 59 -10.02 -0.01 13.77
C HIS A 59 -9.70 -1.49 13.56
N ARG A 60 -10.22 -2.37 14.42
CA ARG A 60 -9.99 -3.81 14.31
C ARG A 60 -10.51 -4.38 12.99
N LYS A 61 -11.70 -3.94 12.55
CA LYS A 61 -12.27 -4.39 11.27
C LYS A 61 -11.41 -3.97 10.08
N ILE A 62 -10.91 -2.74 10.09
CA ILE A 62 -10.05 -2.22 9.04
C ILE A 62 -8.70 -2.94 9.05
N GLU A 63 -8.14 -3.18 10.23
CA GLU A 63 -6.89 -3.90 10.39
C GLU A 63 -7.01 -5.33 9.84
N GLU A 64 -8.08 -6.04 10.18
CA GLU A 64 -8.34 -7.39 9.65
C GLU A 64 -8.45 -7.39 8.12
N GLU A 65 -9.19 -6.43 7.56
CA GLU A 65 -9.31 -6.27 6.12
C GLU A 65 -7.97 -5.94 5.47
N GLY A 66 -7.18 -5.08 6.12
CA GLY A 66 -5.84 -4.72 5.65
C GLY A 66 -4.93 -5.95 5.55
N TRP A 67 -4.91 -6.78 6.59
CA TRP A 67 -4.12 -8.02 6.57
C TRP A 67 -4.63 -8.99 5.50
N ARG A 68 -5.94 -9.08 5.30
CA ARG A 68 -6.51 -9.92 4.24
C ARG A 68 -5.98 -9.50 2.87
N LEU A 69 -5.96 -8.20 2.60
CA LEU A 69 -5.46 -7.65 1.35
C LEU A 69 -3.95 -7.88 1.22
N LEU A 70 -3.20 -7.67 2.28
CA LEU A 70 -1.74 -7.90 2.28
C LEU A 70 -1.41 -9.35 1.96
N TYR A 71 -2.08 -10.30 2.61
CA TYR A 71 -1.86 -11.73 2.35
C TYR A 71 -2.24 -12.13 0.93
N HIS A 72 -3.28 -11.50 0.37
CA HIS A 72 -3.67 -11.74 -1.00
C HIS A 72 -2.55 -11.35 -1.98
N VAL A 73 -1.91 -10.21 -1.75
CA VAL A 73 -0.78 -9.77 -2.57
C VAL A 73 0.40 -10.73 -2.40
N GLU A 74 0.68 -11.13 -1.17
CA GLU A 74 1.76 -12.07 -0.89
C GLU A 74 1.55 -13.39 -1.62
N ASP A 75 0.34 -13.93 -1.62
CA ASP A 75 0.01 -15.18 -2.31
C ASP A 75 0.32 -15.08 -3.81
N GLU A 76 -0.08 -13.98 -4.43
CA GLU A 76 0.17 -13.70 -5.84
C GLU A 76 1.69 -13.61 -6.11
N ALA A 77 2.41 -12.91 -5.25
CA ALA A 77 3.85 -12.71 -5.39
C ALA A 77 4.62 -14.03 -5.23
N VAL A 78 4.26 -14.83 -4.23
CA VAL A 78 4.89 -16.14 -3.98
C VAL A 78 4.66 -17.06 -5.18
N GLU A 79 3.47 -17.10 -5.72
CA GLU A 79 3.13 -17.88 -6.90
C GLU A 79 4.03 -17.53 -8.09
N LYS A 80 4.37 -16.26 -8.24
CA LYS A 80 5.21 -15.75 -9.33
C LYS A 80 6.71 -15.73 -9.00
N GLY A 81 7.09 -16.15 -7.79
CA GLY A 81 8.49 -16.15 -7.39
C GLY A 81 9.07 -14.78 -7.05
N VAL A 82 8.21 -13.84 -6.64
CA VAL A 82 8.62 -12.47 -6.26
C VAL A 82 8.76 -12.37 -4.76
N TRP A 83 9.94 -11.92 -4.29
CA TRP A 83 10.16 -11.68 -2.88
C TRP A 83 9.26 -10.53 -2.40
N THR A 84 8.59 -10.72 -1.26
CA THR A 84 7.57 -9.79 -0.78
C THR A 84 7.68 -9.58 0.72
N SER A 85 7.52 -8.32 1.14
CA SER A 85 7.47 -7.92 2.54
C SER A 85 6.17 -7.15 2.78
N LEU A 86 5.42 -7.52 3.82
CA LEU A 86 4.11 -6.93 4.13
C LEU A 86 4.23 -5.98 5.31
N HIS A 87 3.59 -4.82 5.19
CA HIS A 87 3.62 -3.78 6.23
C HIS A 87 2.24 -3.18 6.43
N LEU A 88 1.83 -3.08 7.69
CA LEU A 88 0.60 -2.39 8.09
C LEU A 88 0.97 -1.35 9.15
N GLU A 89 0.58 -0.09 8.93
CA GLU A 89 0.92 1.01 9.80
C GLU A 89 -0.27 1.92 10.06
N ASN A 90 -0.30 2.51 11.24
CA ASN A 90 -1.26 3.56 11.58
C ASN A 90 -0.65 4.93 11.28
N GLY A 91 -1.39 5.79 10.59
CA GLY A 91 -0.94 7.13 10.25
C GLY A 91 -1.41 7.57 8.88
N GLN A 92 -1.10 8.81 8.53
CA GLN A 92 -1.39 9.33 7.19
C GLN A 92 -0.50 8.62 6.15
N ALA A 93 -1.11 8.20 5.05
CA ALA A 93 -0.42 7.47 3.99
C ALA A 93 0.84 8.19 3.50
N THR A 94 0.76 9.51 3.28
CA THR A 94 1.91 10.29 2.79
C THR A 94 3.08 10.28 3.77
N ASN A 95 2.82 10.43 5.06
CA ASN A 95 3.86 10.45 6.09
C ASN A 95 4.49 9.08 6.29
N VAL A 96 3.65 8.05 6.35
CA VAL A 96 4.12 6.67 6.50
C VAL A 96 4.94 6.26 5.28
N LEU A 97 4.45 6.60 4.08
CA LEU A 97 5.13 6.28 2.83
C LEU A 97 6.54 6.90 2.78
N LYS A 98 6.66 8.19 3.13
CA LYS A 98 7.97 8.88 3.16
C LYS A 98 8.95 8.17 4.08
N ARG A 99 8.48 7.76 5.26
CA ARG A 99 9.31 7.05 6.24
C ARG A 99 9.81 5.71 5.69
N TYR A 100 8.92 4.95 5.03
CA TYR A 100 9.27 3.66 4.42
C TYR A 100 10.22 3.82 3.24
N ILE A 101 9.98 4.83 2.40
CA ILE A 101 10.87 5.13 1.27
C ILE A 101 12.31 5.33 1.76
N LYS A 102 12.47 6.10 2.82
CA LYS A 102 13.79 6.37 3.39
C LYS A 102 14.39 5.14 4.07
N ALA A 103 13.58 4.45 4.90
CA ALA A 103 14.07 3.31 5.68
C ALA A 103 14.50 2.13 4.82
N TYR A 104 13.77 1.84 3.76
CA TYR A 104 14.02 0.69 2.89
C TYR A 104 14.63 1.05 1.55
N GLU A 105 14.90 2.33 1.31
CA GLU A 105 15.45 2.82 0.04
C GLU A 105 14.60 2.40 -1.16
N ILE A 106 13.30 2.65 -1.06
CA ILE A 106 12.35 2.31 -2.12
C ILE A 106 12.64 3.12 -3.39
N ASP A 107 12.61 2.47 -4.55
CA ASP A 107 12.92 3.09 -5.83
C ASP A 107 11.70 3.67 -6.55
N VAL A 108 10.54 3.01 -6.41
CA VAL A 108 9.31 3.43 -7.08
C VAL A 108 8.10 3.00 -6.26
N VAL A 109 7.06 3.85 -6.27
CA VAL A 109 5.78 3.56 -5.61
C VAL A 109 4.72 3.34 -6.68
N ILE A 110 3.92 2.29 -6.49
CA ILE A 110 2.76 2.00 -7.34
C ILE A 110 1.51 2.15 -6.50
N VAL A 111 0.51 2.83 -7.04
CA VAL A 111 -0.76 3.07 -6.36
C VAL A 111 -1.90 3.17 -7.38
N LYS A 112 -3.11 2.84 -6.95
CA LYS A 112 -4.31 3.06 -7.78
C LYS A 112 -4.52 4.56 -7.95
N ARG A 113 -4.63 5.01 -9.19
CA ARG A 113 -4.89 6.44 -9.49
C ARG A 113 -6.32 6.80 -9.09
N LYS A 114 -6.43 7.72 -8.12
CA LYS A 114 -7.67 8.31 -7.65
C LYS A 114 -7.40 9.73 -7.21
N ASP A 115 -8.44 10.56 -7.08
CA ASP A 115 -8.30 11.95 -6.64
C ASP A 115 -7.61 12.05 -5.28
N GLU A 116 -7.91 11.16 -4.37
CA GLU A 116 -7.34 11.12 -3.03
C GLU A 116 -5.84 10.81 -3.02
N THR A 117 -5.29 10.24 -4.10
CA THR A 117 -3.86 9.91 -4.20
C THR A 117 -3.05 11.00 -4.90
N LYS A 118 -3.66 12.09 -5.35
CA LYS A 118 -2.96 13.19 -6.03
C LYS A 118 -1.80 13.75 -5.21
N LYS A 119 -1.97 13.86 -3.90
CA LYS A 119 -0.93 14.37 -3.00
C LYS A 119 0.34 13.54 -3.05
N LEU A 120 0.22 12.23 -3.27
CA LEU A 120 1.37 11.34 -3.36
C LEU A 120 2.25 11.66 -4.55
N PHE A 121 1.64 12.00 -5.69
CA PHE A 121 2.39 12.35 -6.90
C PHE A 121 3.21 13.61 -6.73
N VAL A 122 2.70 14.57 -5.95
CA VAL A 122 3.37 15.86 -5.72
C VAL A 122 4.40 15.78 -4.62
N SER A 123 4.11 15.06 -3.53
CA SER A 123 4.93 15.07 -2.32
C SER A 123 5.97 13.96 -2.24
N SER A 124 5.90 12.96 -3.12
CA SER A 124 6.83 11.84 -3.08
C SER A 124 8.23 12.23 -3.54
N PRO A 125 9.29 11.83 -2.80
CA PRO A 125 10.68 12.09 -3.21
C PRO A 125 11.15 11.18 -4.35
N ILE A 126 10.37 10.16 -4.71
CA ILE A 126 10.69 9.20 -5.77
C ILE A 126 9.51 9.08 -6.73
N PRO A 127 9.71 8.48 -7.92
CA PRO A 127 8.62 8.29 -8.88
C PRO A 127 7.45 7.52 -8.29
N VAL A 128 6.23 7.97 -8.62
CA VAL A 128 4.98 7.29 -8.28
C VAL A 128 4.25 6.96 -9.57
N ILE A 129 3.90 5.69 -9.73
CA ILE A 129 3.15 5.21 -10.88
C ILE A 129 1.70 4.98 -10.46
N GLY A 130 0.78 5.73 -11.06
CA GLY A 130 -0.65 5.52 -10.86
C GLY A 130 -1.21 4.57 -11.91
N LEU A 131 -1.82 3.51 -11.43
CA LEU A 131 -2.49 2.53 -12.29
C LEU A 131 -4.03 2.59 -12.11
#